data_2bfd98196daaa94cecedbea1bdbacc00
#
_entry.id   2bfd98196daaa94cecedbea1bdbacc00
#
_cell.length_a   1.000
_cell.length_b   1.000
_cell.length_c   1.000
_cell.angle_alpha   90.00
_cell.angle_beta   90.00
_cell.angle_gamma   90.00
#
_symmetry.space_group_name_H-M   'P 1'
#
loop_
_entity.id
_entity.type
_entity.pdbx_description
1 polymer ?
#
loop_
_entity_poly.entity_id
_entity_poly.type
_entity_poly.pdbx_seq_one_letter_code
_entity_poly.pdbx_strand_id
1 'polypeptide(L)'
;MKKLLSGFLAIMLAFTLTGCGKETHELQIGQVLGAAHGTKCFTVTTVVLEGETIVDVVIDEFQYMDSTTTTGVPNSENFKTTEGYHLVSKVVNNETYSANMASKGGATMEIAAGYKAIEDFCIGKTAADLEGVDAVSGATLVDTAGYVAEVAKAAKAAAETEAVTYEGSIEAGALKVVLGAAHGTKCFTLTAAYAVEGTVVLSYIDEFQYMDPTTTVGVPNAENFASYVTDGTHLVSKRVNNETYSNNMATKGGATMKLADGYNAIQNFCNGSAVADLEGVDAVSGCTLVDTAGYIAEIVKAAK
;
A
#
# COMPACT_ATOMS: atom_id res chain seq x y z
N MET A 1 45.97 -4.29 -38.28
CA MET A 1 46.20 -3.66 -36.97
C MET A 1 44.83 -3.63 -36.23
N LYS A 2 44.61 -4.64 -35.36
CA LYS A 2 43.36 -4.73 -34.58
C LYS A 2 43.58 -3.99 -33.27
N LYS A 3 42.77 -2.96 -32.99
CA LYS A 3 42.76 -2.31 -31.69
C LYS A 3 41.74 -3.04 -30.81
N LEU A 4 42.25 -3.74 -29.80
CA LEU A 4 41.46 -4.24 -28.68
C LEU A 4 41.06 -3.03 -27.80
N LEU A 5 39.75 -2.79 -27.64
CA LEU A 5 39.22 -1.91 -26.61
C LEU A 5 39.00 -2.79 -25.35
N SER A 6 39.85 -2.56 -24.36
CA SER A 6 39.73 -3.15 -23.03
C SER A 6 38.65 -2.37 -22.25
N GLY A 7 37.51 -3.00 -22.01
CA GLY A 7 36.49 -2.46 -21.11
C GLY A 7 36.95 -2.63 -19.65
N PHE A 8 37.16 -1.52 -18.97
CA PHE A 8 37.36 -1.47 -17.53
C PHE A 8 36.02 -1.66 -16.84
N LEU A 9 35.80 -2.85 -16.30
CA LEU A 9 34.72 -3.13 -15.34
C LEU A 9 35.18 -2.56 -13.99
N ALA A 10 34.66 -1.38 -13.61
CA ALA A 10 34.88 -0.83 -12.29
C ALA A 10 33.97 -1.58 -11.29
N ILE A 11 34.55 -2.63 -10.68
CA ILE A 11 33.96 -3.23 -9.47
C ILE A 11 34.22 -2.24 -8.35
N MET A 12 33.18 -1.50 -7.92
CA MET A 12 33.22 -0.80 -6.64
C MET A 12 33.21 -1.83 -5.54
N LEU A 13 34.40 -2.17 -5.05
CA LEU A 13 34.56 -2.88 -3.79
C LEU A 13 34.24 -1.89 -2.67
N ALA A 14 33.05 -1.98 -2.11
CA ALA A 14 32.75 -1.31 -0.86
C ALA A 14 33.68 -1.88 0.21
N PHE A 15 34.70 -1.10 0.61
CA PHE A 15 35.49 -1.40 1.79
C PHE A 15 34.60 -1.20 3.00
N THR A 16 34.07 -2.26 3.57
CA THR A 16 33.52 -2.25 4.92
C THR A 16 34.65 -1.97 5.88
N LEU A 17 34.75 -0.73 6.31
CA LEU A 17 35.49 -0.38 7.54
C LEU A 17 34.72 -1.04 8.68
N THR A 18 35.28 -2.10 9.24
CA THR A 18 34.86 -2.70 10.50
C THR A 18 35.20 -1.75 11.64
N GLY A 19 34.45 -0.67 11.74
CA GLY A 19 34.30 0.13 12.95
C GLY A 19 32.97 -0.27 13.59
N CYS A 20 32.85 -0.24 14.91
CA CYS A 20 31.61 -0.42 15.68
C CYS A 20 30.58 0.69 15.41
N GLY A 21 30.19 0.91 14.16
CA GLY A 21 29.10 1.78 13.75
C GLY A 21 27.89 0.90 13.40
N LYS A 22 26.71 1.29 13.81
CA LYS A 22 25.46 0.71 13.30
C LYS A 22 25.39 0.96 11.80
N GLU A 23 24.86 0.00 11.06
CA GLU A 23 24.51 0.20 9.66
C GLU A 23 23.49 1.35 9.56
N THR A 24 23.59 2.16 8.52
CA THR A 24 22.70 3.29 8.30
C THR A 24 21.99 3.08 6.97
N HIS A 25 20.67 3.12 6.96
CA HIS A 25 19.81 2.91 5.81
C HIS A 25 18.95 4.14 5.54
N GLU A 26 18.85 4.54 4.28
CA GLU A 26 17.95 5.59 3.81
C GLU A 26 16.77 4.92 3.14
N LEU A 27 15.64 4.87 3.83
CA LEU A 27 14.47 4.10 3.43
C LEU A 27 13.31 5.01 3.01
N GLN A 28 12.58 4.61 1.99
CA GLN A 28 11.43 5.33 1.46
C GLN A 28 10.25 4.37 1.29
N ILE A 29 9.02 4.86 1.43
CA ILE A 29 7.80 4.08 1.23
C ILE A 29 6.88 4.77 0.24
N GLY A 30 6.30 4.02 -0.67
CA GLY A 30 5.32 4.51 -1.63
C GLY A 30 4.20 3.52 -1.86
N GLN A 31 3.03 4.04 -2.21
CA GLN A 31 1.85 3.25 -2.53
C GLN A 31 1.20 3.78 -3.80
N VAL A 32 0.74 2.87 -4.64
CA VAL A 32 -0.03 3.20 -5.84
C VAL A 32 -1.32 2.43 -5.89
N LEU A 33 -2.30 3.02 -6.55
CA LEU A 33 -3.54 2.37 -6.95
C LEU A 33 -3.45 2.04 -8.44
N GLY A 34 -3.75 0.81 -8.81
CA GLY A 34 -3.62 0.34 -10.16
C GLY A 34 -4.75 -0.57 -10.61
N ALA A 35 -4.65 -1.01 -11.86
CA ALA A 35 -5.56 -1.96 -12.49
C ALA A 35 -4.74 -3.12 -13.07
N ALA A 36 -4.04 -3.86 -12.22
CA ALA A 36 -3.18 -4.96 -12.64
C ALA A 36 -3.96 -6.09 -13.33
N HIS A 37 -5.19 -6.35 -12.87
CA HIS A 37 -6.01 -7.47 -13.34
C HIS A 37 -7.41 -7.02 -13.74
N GLY A 38 -7.69 -7.06 -15.04
CA GLY A 38 -9.03 -6.86 -15.59
C GLY A 38 -9.66 -5.51 -15.22
N THR A 39 -11.01 -5.46 -15.29
CA THR A 39 -11.78 -4.22 -15.14
C THR A 39 -12.73 -4.21 -13.93
N LYS A 40 -12.76 -5.27 -13.13
CA LYS A 40 -13.71 -5.42 -12.00
C LYS A 40 -13.05 -5.32 -10.63
N CYS A 41 -11.81 -4.89 -10.58
CA CYS A 41 -11.02 -4.76 -9.36
C CYS A 41 -10.03 -3.60 -9.50
N PHE A 42 -9.48 -3.17 -8.39
CA PHE A 42 -8.33 -2.28 -8.36
C PHE A 42 -7.28 -2.86 -7.43
N THR A 43 -6.01 -2.64 -7.79
CA THR A 43 -4.85 -3.12 -7.04
C THR A 43 -4.33 -2.01 -6.16
N VAL A 44 -3.89 -2.35 -4.96
CA VAL A 44 -3.07 -1.50 -4.10
C VAL A 44 -1.71 -2.17 -3.95
N THR A 45 -0.66 -1.46 -4.32
CA THR A 45 0.72 -1.93 -4.21
C THR A 45 1.52 -0.97 -3.37
N THR A 46 2.13 -1.46 -2.29
CA THR A 46 2.99 -0.68 -1.39
C THR A 46 4.40 -1.23 -1.47
N VAL A 47 5.39 -0.36 -1.60
CA VAL A 47 6.81 -0.70 -1.75
C VAL A 47 7.65 0.07 -0.74
N VAL A 48 8.65 -0.58 -0.18
CA VAL A 48 9.76 0.03 0.56
C VAL A 48 11.02 -0.03 -0.29
N LEU A 49 11.73 1.10 -0.39
CA LEU A 49 13.02 1.21 -1.08
C LEU A 49 14.15 1.50 -0.11
N GLU A 50 15.33 1.02 -0.45
CA GLU A 50 16.63 1.54 -0.01
C GLU A 50 17.37 2.04 -1.26
N GLY A 51 17.49 3.36 -1.39
CA GLY A 51 17.95 3.97 -2.64
C GLY A 51 16.99 3.64 -3.79
N GLU A 52 17.47 2.91 -4.80
CA GLU A 52 16.64 2.45 -5.94
C GLU A 52 16.17 0.99 -5.79
N THR A 53 16.64 0.28 -4.75
CA THR A 53 16.39 -1.15 -4.58
C THR A 53 15.14 -1.40 -3.75
N ILE A 54 14.29 -2.28 -4.22
CA ILE A 54 13.09 -2.72 -3.49
C ILE A 54 13.53 -3.61 -2.33
N VAL A 55 13.24 -3.18 -1.12
CA VAL A 55 13.51 -3.92 0.13
C VAL A 55 12.35 -4.83 0.48
N ASP A 56 11.13 -4.32 0.31
CA ASP A 56 9.92 -5.09 0.60
C ASP A 56 8.74 -4.57 -0.24
N VAL A 57 7.74 -5.41 -0.47
CA VAL A 57 6.56 -5.07 -1.26
C VAL A 57 5.36 -5.88 -0.80
N VAL A 58 4.18 -5.26 -0.80
CA VAL A 58 2.89 -5.91 -0.54
C VAL A 58 1.90 -5.55 -1.64
N ILE A 59 1.23 -6.56 -2.17
CA ILE A 59 0.18 -6.46 -3.19
C ILE A 59 -1.14 -6.92 -2.58
N ASP A 60 -2.18 -6.12 -2.71
CA ASP A 60 -3.56 -6.56 -2.49
C ASP A 60 -4.47 -6.02 -3.60
N GLU A 61 -5.60 -6.65 -3.77
CA GLU A 61 -6.56 -6.27 -4.79
C GLU A 61 -7.98 -6.30 -4.24
N PHE A 62 -8.78 -5.32 -4.63
CA PHE A 62 -10.11 -5.08 -4.09
C PHE A 62 -11.16 -5.29 -5.17
N GLN A 63 -12.23 -6.00 -4.80
CA GLN A 63 -13.32 -6.36 -5.69
C GLN A 63 -14.64 -6.44 -4.92
N TYR A 64 -15.78 -6.26 -5.60
CA TYR A 64 -17.08 -6.58 -5.02
C TYR A 64 -17.35 -8.08 -5.10
N MET A 65 -17.73 -8.66 -3.97
CA MET A 65 -18.06 -10.08 -3.86
C MET A 65 -19.33 -10.28 -3.02
N ASP A 66 -19.85 -11.52 -3.07
CA ASP A 66 -21.01 -11.94 -2.29
C ASP A 66 -20.75 -11.77 -0.79
N SER A 67 -21.57 -10.95 -0.15
CA SER A 67 -21.44 -10.60 1.27
C SER A 67 -21.77 -11.74 2.23
N THR A 68 -22.42 -12.82 1.74
CA THR A 68 -22.75 -13.99 2.58
C THR A 68 -21.59 -14.97 2.72
N THR A 69 -20.58 -14.88 1.84
CA THR A 69 -19.45 -15.83 1.79
C THR A 69 -18.09 -15.18 2.02
N THR A 70 -18.05 -13.86 2.12
CA THR A 70 -16.79 -13.11 2.25
C THR A 70 -16.83 -12.09 3.39
N THR A 71 -15.65 -11.68 3.82
CA THR A 71 -15.46 -10.59 4.79
C THR A 71 -15.26 -9.28 4.04
N GLY A 72 -16.14 -8.30 4.26
CA GLY A 72 -16.04 -6.97 3.68
C GLY A 72 -14.88 -6.16 4.26
N VAL A 73 -14.48 -5.11 3.56
CA VAL A 73 -13.59 -4.10 4.16
C VAL A 73 -14.25 -3.48 5.40
N PRO A 74 -13.48 -2.94 6.35
CA PRO A 74 -14.06 -2.28 7.53
C PRO A 74 -15.17 -1.28 7.16
N ASN A 75 -16.22 -1.24 7.94
CA ASN A 75 -17.41 -0.39 7.71
C ASN A 75 -18.23 -0.72 6.43
N SER A 76 -17.95 -1.82 5.75
CA SER A 76 -18.65 -2.17 4.49
C SER A 76 -20.18 -2.28 4.65
N GLU A 77 -20.67 -2.59 5.84
CA GLU A 77 -22.09 -2.64 6.19
C GLU A 77 -22.77 -1.26 6.15
N ASN A 78 -21.98 -0.17 6.22
CA ASN A 78 -22.48 1.20 6.18
C ASN A 78 -22.43 1.81 4.77
N PHE A 79 -21.84 1.10 3.80
CA PHE A 79 -21.73 1.58 2.43
C PHE A 79 -23.03 1.34 1.66
N LYS A 80 -23.35 2.25 0.74
CA LYS A 80 -24.54 2.14 -0.11
C LYS A 80 -24.28 1.24 -1.31
N THR A 81 -24.12 -0.05 -1.03
CA THR A 81 -23.86 -1.07 -2.05
C THR A 81 -25.12 -1.84 -2.39
N THR A 82 -25.11 -2.51 -3.55
CA THR A 82 -26.18 -3.41 -3.98
C THR A 82 -26.30 -4.56 -2.96
N GLU A 83 -27.54 -4.88 -2.60
CA GLU A 83 -27.85 -5.97 -1.66
C GLU A 83 -27.15 -7.27 -2.08
N GLY A 84 -26.57 -7.96 -1.11
CA GLY A 84 -25.81 -9.19 -1.34
C GLY A 84 -24.37 -8.99 -1.78
N TYR A 85 -23.89 -7.74 -1.92
CA TYR A 85 -22.51 -7.45 -2.30
C TYR A 85 -21.85 -6.44 -1.38
N HIS A 86 -20.56 -6.62 -1.15
CA HIS A 86 -19.71 -5.64 -0.49
C HIS A 86 -18.29 -5.64 -1.10
N LEU A 87 -17.55 -4.56 -0.87
CA LEU A 87 -16.14 -4.48 -1.26
C LEU A 87 -15.30 -5.37 -0.35
N VAL A 88 -14.40 -6.15 -0.92
CA VAL A 88 -13.49 -7.06 -0.20
C VAL A 88 -12.05 -6.86 -0.64
N SER A 89 -11.10 -7.15 0.25
CA SER A 89 -9.71 -7.47 -0.07
C SER A 89 -9.62 -8.94 -0.49
N LYS A 90 -8.92 -9.22 -1.59
CA LYS A 90 -8.70 -10.60 -2.03
C LYS A 90 -7.76 -11.36 -1.09
N VAL A 91 -6.78 -10.68 -0.49
CA VAL A 91 -5.86 -11.28 0.49
C VAL A 91 -6.61 -11.68 1.75
N VAL A 92 -7.47 -10.81 2.30
CA VAL A 92 -8.31 -11.14 3.47
C VAL A 92 -9.25 -12.32 3.17
N ASN A 93 -9.72 -12.43 1.94
CA ASN A 93 -10.64 -13.49 1.49
C ASN A 93 -9.94 -14.56 0.64
N ASN A 94 -8.64 -14.79 0.87
CA ASN A 94 -7.80 -15.67 0.06
C ASN A 94 -8.43 -17.04 -0.19
N GLU A 95 -8.94 -17.70 0.84
CA GLU A 95 -9.54 -19.04 0.72
C GLU A 95 -10.75 -19.05 -0.23
N THR A 96 -11.73 -18.17 0.03
CA THR A 96 -12.96 -18.08 -0.79
C THR A 96 -12.65 -17.63 -2.21
N TYR A 97 -11.77 -16.65 -2.39
CA TYR A 97 -11.40 -16.15 -3.71
C TYR A 97 -10.67 -17.23 -4.51
N SER A 98 -9.72 -17.92 -3.90
CA SER A 98 -8.92 -18.98 -4.54
C SER A 98 -9.78 -20.20 -4.90
N ALA A 99 -10.75 -20.58 -4.05
CA ALA A 99 -11.73 -21.62 -4.39
C ALA A 99 -12.57 -21.23 -5.62
N ASN A 100 -12.96 -19.95 -5.73
CA ASN A 100 -13.65 -19.45 -6.92
C ASN A 100 -12.75 -19.47 -8.17
N MET A 101 -11.47 -19.10 -8.05
CA MET A 101 -10.51 -19.18 -9.16
C MET A 101 -10.31 -20.62 -9.63
N ALA A 102 -10.17 -21.56 -8.69
CA ALA A 102 -10.02 -22.98 -9.00
C ALA A 102 -11.26 -23.54 -9.72
N SER A 103 -12.46 -23.28 -9.20
CA SER A 103 -13.71 -23.84 -9.74
C SER A 103 -14.12 -23.24 -11.07
N LYS A 104 -13.87 -21.94 -11.32
CA LYS A 104 -14.29 -21.22 -12.52
C LYS A 104 -13.21 -21.11 -13.57
N GLY A 105 -11.94 -21.04 -13.17
CA GLY A 105 -10.79 -20.80 -14.04
C GLY A 105 -9.76 -21.92 -14.04
N GLY A 106 -9.94 -22.97 -13.23
CA GLY A 106 -8.97 -24.06 -13.12
C GLY A 106 -7.64 -23.65 -12.49
N ALA A 107 -7.62 -22.57 -11.70
CA ALA A 107 -6.41 -22.14 -11.01
C ALA A 107 -5.93 -23.21 -10.03
N THR A 108 -4.62 -23.43 -10.00
CA THR A 108 -3.95 -24.40 -9.12
C THR A 108 -3.19 -23.77 -7.98
N MET A 109 -3.20 -22.44 -7.90
CA MET A 109 -2.52 -21.63 -6.91
C MET A 109 -3.51 -20.70 -6.22
N GLU A 110 -3.34 -20.51 -4.92
CA GLU A 110 -4.06 -19.48 -4.17
C GLU A 110 -3.61 -18.07 -4.58
N ILE A 111 -4.53 -17.10 -4.52
CA ILE A 111 -4.23 -15.72 -4.94
C ILE A 111 -3.11 -15.10 -4.10
N ALA A 112 -3.15 -15.28 -2.78
CA ALA A 112 -2.10 -14.75 -1.89
C ALA A 112 -0.73 -15.38 -2.15
N ALA A 113 -0.67 -16.68 -2.47
CA ALA A 113 0.57 -17.34 -2.88
C ALA A 113 1.10 -16.80 -4.22
N GLY A 114 0.21 -16.46 -5.13
CA GLY A 114 0.56 -15.83 -6.40
C GLY A 114 1.15 -14.43 -6.21
N TYR A 115 0.54 -13.61 -5.34
CA TYR A 115 1.09 -12.30 -4.97
C TYR A 115 2.45 -12.45 -4.31
N LYS A 116 2.57 -13.34 -3.32
CA LYS A 116 3.84 -13.60 -2.63
C LYS A 116 4.98 -14.00 -3.58
N ALA A 117 4.70 -14.80 -4.60
CA ALA A 117 5.71 -15.15 -5.60
C ALA A 117 6.17 -13.94 -6.43
N ILE A 118 5.26 -13.01 -6.74
CA ILE A 118 5.59 -11.76 -7.44
C ILE A 118 6.36 -10.82 -6.52
N GLU A 119 5.94 -10.68 -5.27
CA GLU A 119 6.61 -9.87 -4.23
C GLU A 119 8.06 -10.35 -4.05
N ASP A 120 8.26 -11.64 -3.80
CA ASP A 120 9.59 -12.25 -3.64
C ASP A 120 10.49 -12.06 -4.87
N PHE A 121 9.91 -12.12 -6.06
CA PHE A 121 10.64 -11.84 -7.30
C PHE A 121 11.10 -10.38 -7.39
N CYS A 122 10.29 -9.43 -6.91
CA CYS A 122 10.58 -8.00 -7.03
C CYS A 122 11.60 -7.52 -5.99
N ILE A 123 11.69 -8.17 -4.82
CA ILE A 123 12.67 -7.81 -3.79
C ILE A 123 14.10 -7.94 -4.33
N GLY A 124 14.94 -6.94 -4.01
CA GLY A 124 16.32 -6.83 -4.48
C GLY A 124 16.46 -6.29 -5.91
N LYS A 125 15.36 -5.89 -6.57
CA LYS A 125 15.36 -5.28 -7.90
C LYS A 125 15.08 -3.79 -7.84
N THR A 126 15.41 -3.11 -8.93
CA THR A 126 15.01 -1.72 -9.17
C THR A 126 13.74 -1.66 -10.01
N ALA A 127 13.09 -0.49 -10.05
CA ALA A 127 11.94 -0.29 -10.95
C ALA A 127 12.31 -0.53 -12.43
N ALA A 128 13.54 -0.25 -12.83
CA ALA A 128 14.03 -0.48 -14.19
C ALA A 128 14.19 -1.97 -14.51
N ASP A 129 14.60 -2.80 -13.55
CA ASP A 129 14.74 -4.24 -13.73
C ASP A 129 13.39 -4.94 -13.93
N LEU A 130 12.30 -4.29 -13.52
CA LEU A 130 10.94 -4.81 -13.65
C LEU A 130 10.28 -4.44 -14.99
N GLU A 131 10.88 -3.55 -15.78
CA GLU A 131 10.31 -3.12 -17.06
C GLU A 131 10.27 -4.28 -18.07
N GLY A 132 9.08 -4.57 -18.59
CA GLY A 132 8.86 -5.61 -19.60
C GLY A 132 8.87 -7.05 -19.05
N VAL A 133 8.90 -7.24 -17.74
CA VAL A 133 8.73 -8.58 -17.13
C VAL A 133 7.29 -9.02 -17.30
N ASP A 134 7.08 -10.14 -17.98
CA ASP A 134 5.77 -10.72 -18.30
C ASP A 134 5.46 -12.01 -17.54
N ALA A 135 6.47 -12.66 -16.96
CA ALA A 135 6.32 -13.90 -16.22
C ALA A 135 7.28 -13.95 -15.02
N VAL A 136 6.80 -14.52 -13.93
CA VAL A 136 7.55 -14.75 -12.69
C VAL A 136 7.51 -16.23 -12.35
N SER A 137 8.67 -16.81 -12.07
CA SER A 137 8.75 -18.20 -11.62
C SER A 137 8.00 -18.39 -10.31
N GLY A 138 7.09 -19.37 -10.27
CA GLY A 138 6.26 -19.60 -9.09
C GLY A 138 4.94 -18.80 -9.07
N ALA A 139 4.73 -17.84 -9.96
CA ALA A 139 3.43 -17.15 -10.12
C ALA A 139 2.71 -17.70 -11.35
N THR A 140 1.46 -18.12 -11.17
CA THR A 140 0.59 -18.61 -12.25
C THR A 140 -0.62 -17.69 -12.51
N LEU A 141 -0.56 -16.47 -11.98
CA LEU A 141 -1.60 -15.46 -12.18
C LEU A 141 -1.58 -14.99 -13.64
N VAL A 142 -2.75 -14.94 -14.28
CA VAL A 142 -2.87 -14.59 -15.70
C VAL A 142 -2.27 -13.23 -16.02
N ASP A 143 -2.41 -12.28 -15.11
CA ASP A 143 -1.95 -10.89 -15.28
C ASP A 143 -0.67 -10.58 -14.47
N THR A 144 0.24 -11.55 -14.31
CA THR A 144 1.52 -11.38 -13.61
C THR A 144 2.25 -10.11 -14.08
N ALA A 145 2.31 -9.85 -15.39
CA ALA A 145 2.90 -8.65 -15.96
C ALA A 145 2.29 -7.35 -15.43
N GLY A 146 0.97 -7.33 -15.24
CA GLY A 146 0.25 -6.18 -14.68
C GLY A 146 0.66 -5.90 -13.24
N TYR A 147 0.74 -6.92 -12.39
CA TYR A 147 1.18 -6.78 -11.01
C TYR A 147 2.63 -6.33 -10.90
N VAL A 148 3.55 -6.89 -11.70
CA VAL A 148 4.95 -6.46 -11.75
C VAL A 148 5.05 -4.99 -12.17
N ALA A 149 4.26 -4.57 -13.16
CA ALA A 149 4.22 -3.17 -13.59
C ALA A 149 3.70 -2.23 -12.48
N GLU A 150 2.73 -2.66 -11.66
CA GLU A 150 2.28 -1.86 -10.51
C GLU A 150 3.37 -1.77 -9.42
N VAL A 151 4.16 -2.84 -9.18
CA VAL A 151 5.32 -2.78 -8.29
C VAL A 151 6.35 -1.77 -8.79
N ALA A 152 6.67 -1.76 -10.09
CA ALA A 152 7.57 -0.77 -10.67
C ALA A 152 7.06 0.67 -10.52
N LYS A 153 5.74 0.89 -10.65
CA LYS A 153 5.12 2.21 -10.40
C LYS A 153 5.21 2.61 -8.93
N ALA A 154 4.93 1.67 -8.01
CA ALA A 154 5.02 1.92 -6.58
C ALA A 154 6.45 2.24 -6.14
N ALA A 155 7.45 1.57 -6.71
CA ALA A 155 8.86 1.88 -6.49
C ALA A 155 9.22 3.30 -6.98
N LYS A 156 8.74 3.70 -8.17
CA LYS A 156 8.92 5.07 -8.66
C LYS A 156 8.24 6.10 -7.74
N ALA A 157 7.04 5.80 -7.24
CA ALA A 157 6.34 6.67 -6.30
C ALA A 157 7.05 6.76 -4.94
N ALA A 158 7.62 5.64 -4.44
CA ALA A 158 8.41 5.63 -3.22
C ALA A 158 9.66 6.52 -3.35
N ALA A 159 10.36 6.47 -4.49
CA ALA A 159 11.55 7.30 -4.76
C ALA A 159 11.29 8.81 -4.74
N GLU A 160 10.03 9.23 -4.88
CA GLU A 160 9.62 10.64 -4.80
C GLU A 160 9.30 11.10 -3.36
N THR A 161 9.28 10.16 -2.39
CA THR A 161 9.01 10.49 -0.98
C THR A 161 10.29 10.89 -0.25
N GLU A 162 10.16 11.56 0.89
CA GLU A 162 11.28 11.87 1.76
C GLU A 162 11.85 10.58 2.36
N ALA A 163 13.17 10.43 2.31
CA ALA A 163 13.84 9.29 2.92
C ALA A 163 13.89 9.41 4.44
N VAL A 164 13.72 8.30 5.12
CA VAL A 164 13.88 8.18 6.57
C VAL A 164 15.16 7.41 6.85
N THR A 165 16.03 8.02 7.66
CA THR A 165 17.27 7.39 8.10
C THR A 165 16.99 6.41 9.24
N TYR A 166 17.40 5.15 9.08
CA TYR A 166 17.33 4.13 10.12
C TYR A 166 18.73 3.60 10.44
N GLU A 167 19.06 3.51 11.73
CA GLU A 167 20.34 2.97 12.22
C GLU A 167 20.13 1.58 12.84
N GLY A 168 20.62 0.54 12.18
CA GLY A 168 20.51 -0.84 12.62
C GLY A 168 20.34 -1.78 11.43
N SER A 169 20.36 -3.09 11.64
CA SER A 169 20.09 -4.06 10.57
C SER A 169 18.61 -4.02 10.16
N ILE A 170 18.36 -4.09 8.86
CA ILE A 170 17.00 -4.21 8.29
C ILE A 170 16.63 -5.63 7.89
N GLU A 171 17.50 -6.63 8.15
CA GLU A 171 17.26 -8.04 7.77
C GLU A 171 15.98 -8.64 8.38
N ALA A 172 15.60 -8.18 9.58
CA ALA A 172 14.36 -8.59 10.26
C ALA A 172 13.17 -7.68 9.95
N GLY A 173 13.33 -6.75 9.01
CA GLY A 173 12.29 -5.82 8.62
C GLY A 173 11.15 -6.52 7.89
N ALA A 174 9.93 -6.06 8.10
CA ALA A 174 8.76 -6.54 7.39
C ALA A 174 7.78 -5.41 7.12
N LEU A 175 7.33 -5.33 5.87
CA LEU A 175 6.22 -4.48 5.46
C LEU A 175 4.91 -5.24 5.66
N LYS A 176 3.99 -4.65 6.41
CA LYS A 176 2.62 -5.15 6.52
C LYS A 176 1.63 -4.06 6.16
N VAL A 177 0.52 -4.49 5.57
CA VAL A 177 -0.61 -3.64 5.24
C VAL A 177 -1.83 -4.16 5.98
N VAL A 178 -2.54 -3.28 6.66
CA VAL A 178 -3.76 -3.61 7.40
C VAL A 178 -4.92 -2.75 6.93
N LEU A 179 -6.11 -3.33 7.01
CA LEU A 179 -7.36 -2.62 6.84
C LEU A 179 -7.93 -2.27 8.19
N GLY A 180 -8.43 -1.04 8.33
CA GLY A 180 -8.96 -0.52 9.56
C GLY A 180 -10.09 0.49 9.38
N ALA A 181 -10.55 1.02 10.49
CA ALA A 181 -11.59 2.04 10.59
C ALA A 181 -11.11 3.16 11.51
N ALA A 182 -10.00 3.80 11.16
CA ALA A 182 -9.39 4.85 11.99
C ALA A 182 -10.31 6.06 12.16
N HIS A 183 -11.15 6.37 11.15
CA HIS A 183 -11.99 7.56 11.14
C HIS A 183 -13.45 7.23 10.78
N GLY A 184 -14.33 7.27 11.77
CA GLY A 184 -15.78 7.18 11.58
C GLY A 184 -16.24 5.88 10.91
N THR A 185 -17.47 5.90 10.36
CA THR A 185 -18.15 4.70 9.83
C THR A 185 -18.42 4.74 8.32
N LYS A 186 -17.96 5.79 7.62
CA LYS A 186 -18.24 5.99 6.17
C LYS A 186 -17.03 5.76 5.29
N CYS A 187 -15.94 5.27 5.84
CA CYS A 187 -14.66 5.05 5.18
C CYS A 187 -13.95 3.86 5.79
N PHE A 188 -12.96 3.34 5.11
CA PHE A 188 -12.01 2.38 5.67
C PHE A 188 -10.59 2.88 5.41
N THR A 189 -9.69 2.56 6.32
CA THR A 189 -8.28 2.94 6.27
C THR A 189 -7.47 1.77 5.73
N LEU A 190 -6.49 2.06 4.90
CA LEU A 190 -5.43 1.16 4.51
C LEU A 190 -4.13 1.75 5.05
N THR A 191 -3.51 1.05 5.97
CA THR A 191 -2.31 1.50 6.66
C THR A 191 -1.20 0.49 6.46
N ALA A 192 -0.06 0.98 5.96
CA ALA A 192 1.16 0.20 5.86
C ALA A 192 2.15 0.62 6.94
N ALA A 193 2.92 -0.34 7.46
CA ALA A 193 4.09 -0.09 8.28
C ALA A 193 5.22 -1.06 7.89
N TYR A 194 6.41 -0.52 7.69
CA TYR A 194 7.64 -1.29 7.68
C TYR A 194 8.25 -1.20 9.06
N ALA A 195 8.32 -2.32 9.73
CA ALA A 195 8.80 -2.39 11.11
C ALA A 195 10.00 -3.32 11.22
N VAL A 196 10.96 -2.93 12.05
CA VAL A 196 12.17 -3.70 12.35
C VAL A 196 12.25 -3.86 13.86
N GLU A 197 12.27 -5.10 14.35
CA GLU A 197 12.43 -5.44 15.78
C GLU A 197 11.56 -4.61 16.74
N GLY A 198 10.29 -4.38 16.35
CA GLY A 198 9.34 -3.63 17.16
C GLY A 198 9.48 -2.10 17.08
N THR A 199 10.24 -1.60 16.13
CA THR A 199 10.32 -0.18 15.78
C THR A 199 9.60 0.07 14.46
N VAL A 200 8.71 1.05 14.40
CA VAL A 200 8.12 1.54 13.15
C VAL A 200 9.18 2.35 12.42
N VAL A 201 9.74 1.83 11.34
CA VAL A 201 10.73 2.56 10.54
C VAL A 201 10.04 3.49 9.56
N LEU A 202 9.04 2.98 8.85
CA LEU A 202 8.23 3.73 7.89
C LEU A 202 6.76 3.41 8.09
N SER A 203 5.91 4.38 7.80
CA SER A 203 4.46 4.17 7.77
C SER A 203 3.81 4.93 6.61
N TYR A 204 2.67 4.44 6.14
CA TYR A 204 1.87 5.07 5.10
C TYR A 204 0.39 4.88 5.42
N ILE A 205 -0.38 5.96 5.31
CA ILE A 205 -1.83 5.97 5.57
C ILE A 205 -2.54 6.42 4.30
N ASP A 206 -3.52 5.67 3.85
CA ASP A 206 -4.56 6.16 2.95
C ASP A 206 -5.94 5.75 3.49
N GLU A 207 -6.94 6.42 3.06
CA GLU A 207 -8.32 6.18 3.47
C GLU A 207 -9.26 6.25 2.28
N PHE A 208 -10.22 5.34 2.24
CA PHE A 208 -11.12 5.17 1.12
C PHE A 208 -12.56 5.50 1.53
N GLN A 209 -13.23 6.27 0.70
CA GLN A 209 -14.61 6.72 0.95
C GLN A 209 -15.39 6.80 -0.37
N TYR A 210 -16.71 6.66 -0.29
CA TYR A 210 -17.59 6.93 -1.43
C TYR A 210 -17.88 8.43 -1.51
N MET A 211 -17.64 9.02 -2.69
CA MET A 211 -17.79 10.46 -2.94
C MET A 211 -18.44 10.72 -4.30
N ASP A 212 -18.82 11.98 -4.53
CA ASP A 212 -19.44 12.46 -5.76
C ASP A 212 -18.45 12.32 -6.96
N PRO A 213 -18.78 11.54 -8.00
CA PRO A 213 -17.91 11.32 -9.15
C PRO A 213 -17.70 12.57 -10.02
N THR A 214 -18.53 13.60 -9.86
CA THR A 214 -18.38 14.86 -10.62
C THR A 214 -17.28 15.76 -10.09
N THR A 215 -16.80 15.51 -8.86
CA THR A 215 -15.82 16.36 -8.17
C THR A 215 -14.57 15.62 -7.72
N THR A 216 -14.55 14.31 -7.89
CA THR A 216 -13.45 13.45 -7.41
C THR A 216 -12.99 12.45 -8.48
N VAL A 217 -11.75 11.98 -8.32
CA VAL A 217 -11.18 10.90 -9.11
C VAL A 217 -11.41 9.58 -8.38
N GLY A 218 -12.10 8.63 -9.03
CA GLY A 218 -12.34 7.30 -8.50
C GLY A 218 -11.07 6.45 -8.44
N VAL A 219 -11.12 5.37 -7.65
CA VAL A 219 -10.09 4.33 -7.75
C VAL A 219 -10.05 3.76 -9.18
N PRO A 220 -8.94 3.15 -9.63
CA PRO A 220 -8.91 2.51 -10.95
C PRO A 220 -10.13 1.61 -11.17
N ASN A 221 -10.72 1.65 -12.35
CA ASN A 221 -11.93 0.92 -12.73
C ASN A 221 -13.22 1.31 -11.96
N ALA A 222 -13.25 2.43 -11.24
CA ALA A 222 -14.43 2.82 -10.45
C ALA A 222 -15.72 2.88 -11.26
N GLU A 223 -15.64 3.23 -12.55
CA GLU A 223 -16.79 3.24 -13.48
C GLU A 223 -17.38 1.83 -13.70
N ASN A 224 -16.55 0.79 -13.61
CA ASN A 224 -16.99 -0.59 -13.76
C ASN A 224 -17.64 -1.15 -12.48
N PHE A 225 -17.46 -0.46 -11.35
CA PHE A 225 -18.09 -0.77 -10.07
C PHE A 225 -19.46 -0.10 -9.89
N ALA A 226 -19.85 0.79 -10.79
CA ALA A 226 -21.06 1.60 -10.66
C ALA A 226 -22.33 0.76 -10.45
N SER A 227 -22.39 -0.46 -10.99
CA SER A 227 -23.50 -1.38 -10.76
C SER A 227 -23.61 -1.94 -9.33
N TYR A 228 -22.55 -1.80 -8.53
CA TYR A 228 -22.53 -2.23 -7.13
C TYR A 228 -22.74 -1.08 -6.14
N VAL A 229 -22.86 0.17 -6.60
CA VAL A 229 -23.05 1.36 -5.77
C VAL A 229 -24.41 1.97 -6.08
N THR A 230 -25.28 2.13 -5.07
CA THR A 230 -26.70 2.43 -5.27
C THR A 230 -27.07 3.91 -5.14
N ASP A 231 -26.15 4.77 -4.66
CA ASP A 231 -26.41 6.19 -4.42
C ASP A 231 -25.73 7.15 -5.43
N GLY A 232 -25.15 6.58 -6.50
CA GLY A 232 -24.50 7.36 -7.55
C GLY A 232 -23.11 7.90 -7.17
N THR A 233 -22.55 7.50 -6.03
CA THR A 233 -21.16 7.81 -5.64
C THR A 233 -20.21 6.80 -6.27
N HIS A 234 -18.90 7.08 -6.17
CA HIS A 234 -17.85 6.12 -6.47
C HIS A 234 -16.80 6.07 -5.35
N LEU A 235 -16.08 4.95 -5.27
CA LEU A 235 -15.00 4.79 -4.29
C LEU A 235 -13.79 5.66 -4.69
N VAL A 236 -13.22 6.38 -3.74
CA VAL A 236 -12.04 7.23 -3.92
C VAL A 236 -11.01 6.98 -2.84
N SER A 237 -9.72 7.16 -3.17
CA SER A 237 -8.67 7.42 -2.20
C SER A 237 -8.74 8.89 -1.77
N LYS A 238 -8.68 9.14 -0.48
CA LYS A 238 -8.64 10.50 0.05
C LYS A 238 -7.31 11.19 -0.23
N ARG A 239 -6.19 10.44 -0.31
CA ARG A 239 -4.89 11.00 -0.71
C ARG A 239 -4.91 11.47 -2.16
N VAL A 240 -5.42 10.68 -3.09
CA VAL A 240 -5.56 11.07 -4.50
C VAL A 240 -6.46 12.30 -4.63
N ASN A 241 -7.48 12.41 -3.80
CA ASN A 241 -8.44 13.52 -3.81
C ASN A 241 -8.17 14.55 -2.70
N ASN A 242 -6.92 14.68 -2.24
CA ASN A 242 -6.55 15.51 -1.10
C ASN A 242 -7.07 16.95 -1.18
N GLU A 243 -6.98 17.61 -2.33
CA GLU A 243 -7.43 18.99 -2.49
C GLU A 243 -8.95 19.09 -2.31
N THR A 244 -9.73 18.26 -3.00
CA THR A 244 -11.19 18.27 -2.90
C THR A 244 -11.65 17.89 -1.49
N TYR A 245 -11.03 16.87 -0.89
CA TYR A 245 -11.38 16.43 0.45
C TYR A 245 -11.04 17.48 1.51
N SER A 246 -9.86 18.07 1.42
CA SER A 246 -9.40 19.12 2.35
C SER A 246 -10.26 20.39 2.26
N ASN A 247 -10.67 20.80 1.05
CA ASN A 247 -11.61 21.90 0.86
C ASN A 247 -12.97 21.60 1.52
N ASN A 248 -13.45 20.36 1.44
CA ASN A 248 -14.68 19.95 2.13
C ASN A 248 -14.50 19.97 3.66
N MET A 249 -13.34 19.52 4.17
CA MET A 249 -13.02 19.61 5.61
C MET A 249 -12.98 21.07 6.09
N ALA A 250 -12.35 21.96 5.32
CA ALA A 250 -12.27 23.37 5.67
C ALA A 250 -13.65 24.05 5.66
N THR A 251 -14.45 23.82 4.62
CA THR A 251 -15.76 24.51 4.45
C THR A 251 -16.84 23.97 5.38
N LYS A 252 -16.85 22.68 5.67
CA LYS A 252 -17.89 22.02 6.50
C LYS A 252 -17.48 21.85 7.96
N GLY A 253 -16.18 21.68 8.22
CA GLY A 253 -15.63 21.38 9.56
C GLY A 253 -14.67 22.44 10.10
N GLY A 254 -14.37 23.49 9.34
CA GLY A 254 -13.43 24.52 9.76
C GLY A 254 -11.98 24.03 9.88
N ALA A 255 -11.62 22.93 9.21
CA ALA A 255 -10.25 22.41 9.24
C ALA A 255 -9.27 23.43 8.66
N THR A 256 -8.13 23.58 9.31
CA THR A 256 -7.05 24.51 8.91
C THR A 256 -5.87 23.78 8.27
N MET A 257 -5.90 22.45 8.27
CA MET A 257 -4.85 21.57 7.73
C MET A 257 -5.41 20.73 6.60
N LYS A 258 -4.62 20.50 5.54
CA LYS A 258 -4.97 19.52 4.52
C LYS A 258 -4.87 18.10 5.07
N LEU A 259 -5.69 17.20 4.55
CA LEU A 259 -5.74 15.82 5.02
C LEU A 259 -4.39 15.11 4.89
N ALA A 260 -3.76 15.20 3.72
CA ALA A 260 -2.46 14.55 3.48
C ALA A 260 -1.36 15.09 4.41
N ASP A 261 -1.39 16.39 4.75
CA ASP A 261 -0.44 16.97 5.70
C ASP A 261 -0.66 16.39 7.12
N GLY A 262 -1.92 16.14 7.48
CA GLY A 262 -2.24 15.46 8.75
C GLY A 262 -1.75 14.02 8.78
N TYR A 263 -1.94 13.26 7.70
CA TYR A 263 -1.38 11.90 7.60
C TYR A 263 0.14 11.91 7.69
N ASN A 264 0.80 12.83 6.97
CA ASN A 264 2.25 12.95 7.01
C ASN A 264 2.77 13.32 8.40
N ALA A 265 2.07 14.21 9.13
CA ALA A 265 2.43 14.55 10.51
C ALA A 265 2.34 13.33 11.44
N ILE A 266 1.30 12.48 11.30
CA ILE A 266 1.16 11.24 12.07
C ILE A 266 2.26 10.25 11.70
N GLN A 267 2.50 10.03 10.41
CA GLN A 267 3.55 9.13 9.93
C GLN A 267 4.93 9.55 10.43
N ASN A 268 5.28 10.83 10.31
CA ASN A 268 6.57 11.36 10.78
C ASN A 268 6.73 11.23 12.30
N PHE A 269 5.65 11.33 13.07
CA PHE A 269 5.67 11.08 14.51
C PHE A 269 5.91 9.61 14.85
N CYS A 270 5.30 8.69 14.07
CA CYS A 270 5.42 7.26 14.31
C CYS A 270 6.76 6.69 13.81
N ASN A 271 7.30 7.24 12.72
CA ASN A 271 8.55 6.76 12.13
C ASN A 271 9.73 6.95 13.10
N GLY A 272 10.51 5.89 13.31
CA GLY A 272 11.59 5.82 14.29
C GLY A 272 11.14 5.49 15.73
N SER A 273 9.84 5.38 16.00
CA SER A 273 9.30 5.11 17.33
C SER A 273 9.15 3.62 17.60
N ALA A 274 9.41 3.19 18.85
CA ALA A 274 9.07 1.85 19.27
C ALA A 274 7.54 1.68 19.29
N VAL A 275 7.04 0.54 18.83
CA VAL A 275 5.60 0.22 18.79
C VAL A 275 4.95 0.40 20.18
N ALA A 276 5.67 0.02 21.24
CA ALA A 276 5.19 0.15 22.62
C ALA A 276 4.98 1.62 23.05
N ASP A 277 5.78 2.55 22.52
CA ASP A 277 5.67 3.97 22.85
C ASP A 277 4.53 4.67 22.11
N LEU A 278 4.01 4.05 21.05
CA LEU A 278 2.87 4.54 20.28
C LEU A 278 1.53 4.08 20.84
N GLU A 279 1.52 3.07 21.71
CA GLU A 279 0.29 2.54 22.30
C GLU A 279 -0.38 3.59 23.19
N GLY A 280 -1.62 3.93 22.89
CA GLY A 280 -2.43 4.88 23.66
C GLY A 280 -2.12 6.36 23.38
N VAL A 281 -1.27 6.67 22.41
CA VAL A 281 -1.06 8.05 21.95
C VAL A 281 -2.32 8.54 21.24
N ASP A 282 -2.85 9.69 21.66
CA ASP A 282 -4.11 10.27 21.18
C ASP A 282 -3.94 11.59 20.41
N ALA A 283 -2.76 12.20 20.49
CA ALA A 283 -2.46 13.46 19.83
C ALA A 283 -1.01 13.54 19.33
N VAL A 284 -0.83 14.21 18.20
CA VAL A 284 0.48 14.49 17.59
C VAL A 284 0.64 15.99 17.42
N SER A 285 1.77 16.52 17.84
CA SER A 285 2.09 17.94 17.66
C SER A 285 2.09 18.30 16.17
N GLY A 286 1.35 19.35 15.82
CA GLY A 286 1.22 19.76 14.44
C GLY A 286 0.15 19.01 13.62
N CYS A 287 -0.52 18.00 14.19
CA CYS A 287 -1.67 17.34 13.56
C CYS A 287 -3.00 17.83 14.18
N THR A 288 -3.96 18.19 13.33
CA THR A 288 -5.30 18.63 13.75
C THR A 288 -6.41 17.67 13.31
N LEU A 289 -6.05 16.46 12.84
CA LEU A 289 -7.03 15.43 12.50
C LEU A 289 -7.72 14.91 13.77
N VAL A 290 -9.06 14.85 13.74
CA VAL A 290 -9.88 14.51 14.92
C VAL A 290 -9.57 13.11 15.44
N ASP A 291 -9.31 12.16 14.55
CA ASP A 291 -9.11 10.74 14.89
C ASP A 291 -7.63 10.32 14.83
N THR A 292 -6.71 11.20 15.24
CA THR A 292 -5.26 10.93 15.29
C THR A 292 -4.95 9.62 16.01
N ALA A 293 -5.58 9.35 17.16
CA ALA A 293 -5.44 8.10 17.90
C ALA A 293 -5.79 6.86 17.07
N GLY A 294 -6.84 6.92 16.27
CA GLY A 294 -7.25 5.83 15.40
C GLY A 294 -6.21 5.49 14.33
N TYR A 295 -5.64 6.50 13.69
CA TYR A 295 -4.58 6.30 12.68
C TYR A 295 -3.30 5.74 13.30
N ILE A 296 -2.91 6.21 14.49
CA ILE A 296 -1.74 5.66 15.21
C ILE A 296 -1.98 4.19 15.58
N ALA A 297 -3.18 3.86 16.07
CA ALA A 297 -3.53 2.48 16.41
C ALA A 297 -3.46 1.54 15.20
N GLU A 298 -3.83 2.01 13.99
CA GLU A 298 -3.68 1.21 12.76
C GLU A 298 -2.19 1.07 12.35
N ILE A 299 -1.34 2.08 12.54
CA ILE A 299 0.12 1.94 12.34
C ILE A 299 0.69 0.91 13.31
N VAL A 300 0.33 0.99 14.60
CA VAL A 300 0.74 0.02 15.62
C VAL A 300 0.30 -1.40 15.25
N LYS A 301 -0.92 -1.56 14.72
CA LYS A 301 -1.43 -2.86 14.25
C LYS A 301 -0.64 -3.38 13.04
N ALA A 302 -0.29 -2.53 12.09
CA ALA A 302 0.52 -2.90 10.93
C ALA A 302 1.96 -3.27 11.33
N ALA A 303 2.51 -2.65 12.39
CA ALA A 303 3.88 -2.88 12.86
C ALA A 303 4.04 -4.12 13.77
N LYS A 304 2.96 -4.75 14.21
CA LYS A 304 2.95 -6.00 15.00
C LYS A 304 2.88 -7.24 14.11
#